data_07658d2b42159dd6933262d71b8ddfa8
#
_entry.id   07658d2b42159dd6933262d71b8ddfa8
#
_cell.length_a   1.000
_cell.length_b   1.000
_cell.length_c   1.000
_cell.angle_alpha   90.00
_cell.angle_beta   90.00
_cell.angle_gamma   90.00
#
_symmetry.space_group_name_H-M   'P 1'
#
loop_
_entity.id
_entity.type
_entity.pdbx_description
1 polymer ?
#
loop_
_entity_poly.entity_id
_entity_poly.type
_entity_poly.pdbx_seq_one_letter_code
_entity_poly.pdbx_strand_id
1 'polypeptide(L)'
;MKQARPATATWGMTIYEREYGIEPDVSKPHDQRLSRWRAKRRGQGTTTKELIKLMASSFTGGEVDVREPKGQYLVEIEFIGTWGVPPNVDDLEESIREVLPAHLDLTLLYKYLTFGMLTAQDMTFGELTALGLEWPEFAGGAWTDGR
;
A
#
# COMPACT_ATOMS: atom_id res chain seq x y z
N MET A 1 41.37 4.83 -9.12
CA MET A 1 40.01 5.29 -8.76
C MET A 1 39.00 4.14 -8.59
N LYS A 2 39.35 3.08 -7.83
CA LYS A 2 38.46 1.89 -7.65
C LYS A 2 37.33 2.14 -6.63
N GLN A 3 37.42 3.18 -5.78
CA GLN A 3 36.46 3.45 -4.70
C GLN A 3 35.23 4.26 -5.15
N ALA A 4 35.25 4.83 -6.36
CA ALA A 4 34.14 5.62 -6.90
C ALA A 4 32.93 4.78 -7.39
N ARG A 5 33.07 3.46 -7.41
CA ARG A 5 31.99 2.54 -7.80
C ARG A 5 31.72 1.53 -6.68
N PRO A 6 30.49 1.41 -6.19
CA PRO A 6 30.17 0.49 -5.10
C PRO A 6 30.56 -0.97 -5.37
N ALA A 7 30.48 -1.41 -6.64
CA ALA A 7 30.86 -2.77 -7.04
C ALA A 7 32.38 -3.09 -6.88
N THR A 8 33.23 -2.06 -6.86
CA THR A 8 34.68 -2.23 -6.75
C THR A 8 35.26 -1.57 -5.50
N ALA A 9 34.38 -0.95 -4.69
CA ALA A 9 34.77 -0.30 -3.46
C ALA A 9 35.09 -1.35 -2.40
N THR A 10 36.21 -1.19 -1.72
CA THR A 10 36.59 -2.00 -0.56
C THR A 10 36.19 -1.28 0.74
N TRP A 11 37.03 -0.38 1.23
CA TRP A 11 36.74 0.45 2.40
C TRP A 11 35.64 1.48 2.14
N GLY A 12 35.52 1.97 0.89
CA GLY A 12 34.48 2.93 0.49
C GLY A 12 33.04 2.38 0.57
N MET A 13 32.86 1.05 0.64
CA MET A 13 31.53 0.46 0.79
C MET A 13 30.80 0.93 2.05
N THR A 14 31.53 1.15 3.13
CA THR A 14 30.99 1.68 4.39
C THR A 14 30.37 3.08 4.24
N ILE A 15 30.91 3.92 3.35
CA ILE A 15 30.37 5.25 3.06
C ILE A 15 29.03 5.11 2.33
N TYR A 16 28.99 4.25 1.29
CA TYR A 16 27.76 3.97 0.54
C TYR A 16 26.66 3.37 1.41
N GLU A 17 26.99 2.49 2.34
CA GLU A 17 26.02 1.92 3.29
C GLU A 17 25.43 3.01 4.18
N ARG A 18 26.25 3.91 4.72
CA ARG A 18 25.79 5.02 5.57
C ARG A 18 24.91 6.03 4.81
N GLU A 19 25.23 6.34 3.56
CA GLU A 19 24.41 7.24 2.72
C GLU A 19 22.97 6.69 2.53
N TYR A 20 22.81 5.36 2.55
CA TYR A 20 21.52 4.69 2.41
C TYR A 20 20.90 4.24 3.74
N GLY A 21 21.44 4.73 4.87
CA GLY A 21 20.93 4.36 6.20
C GLY A 21 21.11 2.88 6.53
N ILE A 22 22.13 2.22 5.93
CA ILE A 22 22.48 0.84 6.21
C ILE A 22 23.59 0.83 7.25
N GLU A 23 23.38 0.16 8.37
CA GLU A 23 24.44 -0.03 9.36
C GLU A 23 25.55 -0.93 8.77
N PRO A 24 26.82 -0.43 8.72
CA PRO A 24 27.90 -1.16 8.10
C PRO A 24 28.29 -2.39 8.93
N ASP A 25 28.21 -3.56 8.34
CA ASP A 25 28.64 -4.81 8.94
C ASP A 25 29.89 -5.32 8.22
N VAL A 26 31.06 -5.01 8.81
CA VAL A 26 32.37 -5.33 8.22
C VAL A 26 32.68 -6.84 8.29
N SER A 27 31.95 -7.60 9.11
CA SER A 27 32.13 -9.06 9.23
C SER A 27 31.58 -9.80 8.00
N LYS A 28 30.66 -9.19 7.24
CA LYS A 28 30.05 -9.80 6.06
C LYS A 28 30.92 -9.65 4.81
N PRO A 29 30.93 -10.66 3.93
CA PRO A 29 31.58 -10.58 2.64
C PRO A 29 31.09 -9.39 1.81
N HIS A 30 31.98 -8.81 1.01
CA HIS A 30 31.68 -7.65 0.16
C HIS A 30 30.44 -7.87 -0.73
N ASP A 31 30.27 -9.06 -1.31
CA ASP A 31 29.16 -9.36 -2.20
C ASP A 31 27.79 -9.33 -1.48
N GLN A 32 27.73 -9.76 -0.22
CA GLN A 32 26.51 -9.68 0.59
C GLN A 32 26.18 -8.24 0.95
N ARG A 33 27.19 -7.44 1.32
CA ARG A 33 27.04 -6.02 1.60
C ARG A 33 26.59 -5.26 0.35
N LEU A 34 27.20 -5.56 -0.80
CA LEU A 34 26.83 -4.99 -2.08
C LEU A 34 25.39 -5.35 -2.49
N SER A 35 24.98 -6.59 -2.25
CA SER A 35 23.60 -7.05 -2.53
C SER A 35 22.59 -6.31 -1.66
N ARG A 36 22.87 -6.13 -0.36
CA ARG A 36 22.03 -5.36 0.58
C ARG A 36 21.91 -3.89 0.16
N TRP A 37 23.03 -3.25 -0.22
CA TRP A 37 23.04 -1.89 -0.73
C TRP A 37 22.25 -1.76 -2.04
N ARG A 38 22.40 -2.69 -2.98
CA ARG A 38 21.62 -2.72 -4.23
C ARG A 38 20.13 -2.89 -3.99
N ALA A 39 19.75 -3.72 -3.03
CA ALA A 39 18.35 -3.90 -2.64
C ALA A 39 17.76 -2.60 -2.08
N LYS A 40 18.47 -1.95 -1.14
CA LYS A 40 18.04 -0.67 -0.56
C LYS A 40 17.95 0.44 -1.61
N ARG A 41 18.93 0.52 -2.51
CA ARG A 41 18.92 1.50 -3.62
C ARG A 41 17.74 1.27 -4.58
N ARG A 42 17.37 0.03 -4.85
CA ARG A 42 16.18 -0.28 -5.68
C ARG A 42 14.89 0.07 -4.97
N GLY A 43 14.84 -0.12 -3.66
CA GLY A 43 13.69 0.26 -2.84
C GLY A 43 13.49 1.78 -2.68
N GLN A 44 14.53 2.59 -2.97
CA GLN A 44 14.44 4.06 -3.03
C GLN A 44 14.15 4.59 -4.44
N GLY A 45 13.61 3.73 -5.33
CA GLY A 45 13.14 4.15 -6.65
C GLY A 45 12.03 5.20 -6.55
N THR A 46 11.80 5.89 -7.66
CA THR A 46 10.69 6.85 -7.80
C THR A 46 9.39 6.16 -7.39
N THR A 47 8.65 6.77 -6.47
CA THR A 47 7.32 6.29 -6.09
C THR A 47 6.42 6.37 -7.29
N THR A 48 5.94 5.23 -7.75
CA THR A 48 4.99 5.13 -8.87
C THR A 48 3.63 4.69 -8.36
N LYS A 49 2.58 4.98 -9.13
CA LYS A 49 1.22 4.52 -8.82
C LYS A 49 1.15 3.00 -8.70
N GLU A 50 1.89 2.30 -9.56
CA GLU A 50 1.96 0.84 -9.57
C GLU A 50 2.56 0.30 -8.28
N LEU A 51 3.58 0.97 -7.73
CA LEU A 51 4.17 0.59 -6.45
C LEU A 51 3.17 0.77 -5.31
N ILE A 52 2.49 1.93 -5.25
CA ILE A 52 1.46 2.21 -4.23
C ILE A 52 0.31 1.20 -4.36
N LYS A 53 -0.15 0.93 -5.58
CA LYS A 53 -1.21 -0.06 -5.85
C LYS A 53 -0.81 -1.45 -5.39
N LEU A 54 0.43 -1.88 -5.68
CA LEU A 54 0.95 -3.17 -5.25
C LEU A 54 1.04 -3.28 -3.73
N MET A 55 1.52 -2.23 -3.06
CA MET A 55 1.57 -2.17 -1.60
C MET A 55 0.16 -2.28 -1.01
N ALA A 56 -0.77 -1.41 -1.43
CA ALA A 56 -2.14 -1.39 -0.94
C ALA A 56 -2.86 -2.74 -1.16
N SER A 57 -2.72 -3.35 -2.33
CA SER A 57 -3.33 -4.65 -2.62
C SER A 57 -2.75 -5.78 -1.76
N SER A 58 -1.46 -5.71 -1.38
CA SER A 58 -0.84 -6.72 -0.52
C SER A 58 -1.38 -6.72 0.92
N PHE A 59 -1.80 -5.55 1.42
CA PHE A 59 -2.40 -5.42 2.76
C PHE A 59 -3.87 -5.86 2.80
N THR A 60 -4.61 -5.54 1.75
CA THR A 60 -6.06 -5.79 1.72
C THR A 60 -6.44 -7.13 1.10
N GLY A 61 -5.52 -7.72 0.31
CA GLY A 61 -5.82 -8.91 -0.51
C GLY A 61 -6.86 -8.68 -1.59
N GLY A 62 -7.29 -7.42 -1.79
CA GLY A 62 -8.32 -7.00 -2.73
C GLY A 62 -7.83 -6.06 -3.82
N GLU A 63 -8.70 -5.77 -4.77
CA GLU A 63 -8.42 -4.82 -5.82
C GLU A 63 -8.45 -3.38 -5.29
N VAL A 64 -7.46 -2.59 -5.69
CA VAL A 64 -7.28 -1.20 -5.28
C VAL A 64 -7.06 -0.33 -6.53
N ASP A 65 -7.67 0.84 -6.57
CA ASP A 65 -7.37 1.87 -7.56
C ASP A 65 -6.63 3.04 -6.92
N VAL A 66 -5.66 3.60 -7.65
CA VAL A 66 -4.85 4.73 -7.18
C VAL A 66 -4.99 5.88 -8.16
N ARG A 67 -5.45 7.03 -7.66
CA ARG A 67 -5.67 8.24 -8.44
C ARG A 67 -4.85 9.39 -7.89
N GLU A 68 -4.37 10.23 -8.80
CA GLU A 68 -3.74 11.51 -8.50
C GLU A 68 -4.56 12.62 -9.17
N PRO A 69 -5.44 13.30 -8.44
CA PRO A 69 -6.22 14.41 -8.99
C PRO A 69 -5.29 15.53 -9.46
N LYS A 70 -5.45 15.96 -10.71
CA LYS A 70 -4.60 17.01 -11.29
C LYS A 70 -4.75 18.33 -10.52
N GLY A 71 -3.63 18.95 -10.14
CA GLY A 71 -3.60 20.23 -9.44
C GLY A 71 -3.85 20.14 -7.95
N GLN A 72 -3.99 18.95 -7.41
CA GLN A 72 -4.03 18.68 -5.98
C GLN A 72 -2.80 17.84 -5.62
N TYR A 73 -2.09 18.22 -4.58
CA TYR A 73 -0.95 17.45 -4.08
C TYR A 73 -1.48 16.29 -3.22
N LEU A 74 -2.25 15.40 -3.83
CA LEU A 74 -3.02 14.35 -3.16
C LEU A 74 -2.94 13.05 -3.94
N VAL A 75 -2.78 11.95 -3.22
CA VAL A 75 -2.94 10.58 -3.73
C VAL A 75 -4.19 9.99 -3.08
N GLU A 76 -5.14 9.56 -3.89
CA GLU A 76 -6.35 8.87 -3.47
C GLU A 76 -6.20 7.38 -3.72
N ILE A 77 -6.45 6.57 -2.69
CA ILE A 77 -6.47 5.12 -2.78
C ILE A 77 -7.90 4.64 -2.51
N GLU A 78 -8.54 4.08 -3.52
CA GLU A 78 -9.89 3.54 -3.45
C GLU A 78 -9.84 2.01 -3.34
N PHE A 79 -10.44 1.46 -2.28
CA PHE A 79 -10.56 0.02 -2.08
C PHE A 79 -11.80 -0.49 -2.82
N ILE A 80 -11.60 -1.17 -3.97
CA ILE A 80 -12.68 -1.67 -4.82
C ILE A 80 -13.09 -3.09 -4.40
N GLY A 81 -12.09 -3.93 -4.14
CA GLY A 81 -12.29 -5.36 -3.83
C GLY A 81 -12.63 -5.67 -2.37
N THR A 82 -12.64 -4.66 -1.49
CA THR A 82 -12.88 -4.86 -0.05
C THR A 82 -13.98 -3.92 0.42
N TRP A 83 -14.97 -4.47 1.10
CA TRP A 83 -16.04 -3.69 1.73
C TRP A 83 -15.63 -3.23 3.13
N GLY A 84 -15.98 -2.00 3.48
CA GLY A 84 -15.64 -1.40 4.77
C GLY A 84 -14.16 -1.03 4.90
N VAL A 85 -13.72 -0.84 6.14
CA VAL A 85 -12.32 -0.51 6.47
C VAL A 85 -11.53 -1.80 6.68
N PRO A 86 -10.41 -2.00 5.95
CA PRO A 86 -9.54 -3.15 6.18
C PRO A 86 -8.98 -3.15 7.62
N PRO A 87 -8.76 -4.32 8.25
CA PRO A 87 -8.32 -4.40 9.64
C PRO A 87 -6.91 -3.81 9.86
N ASN A 88 -6.06 -3.77 8.84
CA ASN A 88 -4.66 -3.31 8.92
C ASN A 88 -4.46 -1.97 8.22
N VAL A 89 -5.46 -1.09 8.26
CA VAL A 89 -5.41 0.20 7.54
C VAL A 89 -4.34 1.14 8.08
N ASP A 90 -4.10 1.12 9.38
CA ASP A 90 -3.10 1.97 10.04
C ASP A 90 -1.68 1.60 9.57
N ASP A 91 -1.36 0.29 9.56
CA ASP A 91 -0.07 -0.22 9.06
C ASP A 91 0.12 0.08 7.57
N LEU A 92 -0.97 0.00 6.79
CA LEU A 92 -0.96 0.36 5.38
C LEU A 92 -0.67 1.85 5.19
N GLU A 93 -1.36 2.72 5.93
CA GLU A 93 -1.17 4.16 5.85
C GLU A 93 0.27 4.55 6.21
N GLU A 94 0.83 3.99 7.29
CA GLU A 94 2.22 4.21 7.69
C GLU A 94 3.19 3.76 6.60
N SER A 95 3.00 2.56 6.05
CA SER A 95 3.85 2.02 4.99
C SER A 95 3.81 2.85 3.71
N ILE A 96 2.65 3.39 3.34
CA ILE A 96 2.51 4.26 2.16
C ILE A 96 3.13 5.62 2.43
N ARG A 97 2.93 6.22 3.61
CA ARG A 97 3.53 7.50 3.99
C ARG A 97 5.06 7.44 4.01
N GLU A 98 5.66 6.29 4.32
CA GLU A 98 7.12 6.11 4.28
C GLU A 98 7.69 6.24 2.85
N VAL A 99 6.93 5.82 1.83
CA VAL A 99 7.38 5.87 0.43
C VAL A 99 6.83 7.07 -0.34
N LEU A 100 5.76 7.70 0.17
CA LEU A 100 5.12 8.84 -0.47
C LEU A 100 6.01 10.09 -0.34
N PRO A 101 6.21 10.87 -1.43
CA PRO A 101 6.88 12.17 -1.34
C PRO A 101 6.21 13.10 -0.33
N ALA A 102 7.00 13.80 0.50
CA ALA A 102 6.51 14.63 1.60
C ALA A 102 5.56 15.78 1.21
N HIS A 103 5.49 16.14 -0.08
CA HIS A 103 4.59 17.18 -0.59
C HIS A 103 3.22 16.63 -1.03
N LEU A 104 3.03 15.31 -1.02
CA LEU A 104 1.77 14.67 -1.36
C LEU A 104 1.04 14.25 -0.09
N ASP A 105 -0.25 14.55 -0.06
CA ASP A 105 -1.14 14.03 0.97
C ASP A 105 -1.75 12.69 0.54
N LEU A 106 -2.31 11.95 1.49
CA LEU A 106 -2.89 10.63 1.28
C LEU A 106 -4.35 10.63 1.76
N THR A 107 -5.25 10.18 0.89
CA THR A 107 -6.66 9.92 1.23
C THR A 107 -7.02 8.49 0.89
N LEU A 108 -7.60 7.78 1.86
CA LEU A 108 -8.09 6.42 1.71
C LEU A 108 -9.62 6.46 1.55
N LEU A 109 -10.13 5.89 0.46
CA LEU A 109 -11.55 5.83 0.13
C LEU A 109 -12.04 4.39 0.27
N TYR A 110 -13.06 4.19 1.10
CA TYR A 110 -13.60 2.88 1.39
C TYR A 110 -14.96 2.68 0.72
N LYS A 111 -15.24 1.44 0.30
CA LYS A 111 -16.52 1.04 -0.27
C LYS A 111 -17.47 0.65 0.87
N TYR A 112 -18.58 1.37 1.00
CA TYR A 112 -19.64 1.06 1.97
C TYR A 112 -20.95 0.78 1.28
N LEU A 113 -21.81 -0.01 1.92
CA LEU A 113 -23.18 -0.17 1.49
C LEU A 113 -23.93 1.16 1.56
N THR A 114 -24.51 1.60 0.45
CA THR A 114 -25.35 2.79 0.39
C THR A 114 -26.83 2.41 0.35
N PHE A 115 -27.71 3.31 0.78
CA PHE A 115 -29.16 3.11 0.67
C PHE A 115 -29.61 2.91 -0.79
N GLY A 116 -28.94 3.57 -1.76
CA GLY A 116 -29.20 3.36 -3.18
C GLY A 116 -28.93 1.93 -3.63
N MET A 117 -27.84 1.33 -3.16
CA MET A 117 -27.52 -0.08 -3.45
C MET A 117 -28.51 -1.03 -2.80
N LEU A 118 -28.94 -0.73 -1.56
CA LEU A 118 -29.95 -1.51 -0.86
C LEU A 118 -31.29 -1.45 -1.60
N THR A 119 -31.72 -0.26 -2.02
CA THR A 119 -32.97 -0.07 -2.78
C THR A 119 -32.93 -0.77 -4.14
N ALA A 120 -31.74 -0.80 -4.79
CA ALA A 120 -31.57 -1.47 -6.08
C ALA A 120 -31.70 -2.99 -5.99
N GLN A 121 -31.60 -3.59 -4.80
CA GLN A 121 -31.87 -5.02 -4.59
C GLN A 121 -33.36 -5.39 -4.61
N ASP A 122 -34.26 -4.39 -4.54
CA ASP A 122 -35.72 -4.54 -4.55
C ASP A 122 -36.25 -5.56 -3.52
N MET A 123 -35.57 -5.61 -2.37
CA MET A 123 -35.88 -6.55 -1.28
C MET A 123 -36.78 -5.93 -0.24
N THR A 124 -37.70 -6.73 0.27
CA THR A 124 -38.50 -6.39 1.44
C THR A 124 -37.69 -6.57 2.74
N PHE A 125 -38.08 -5.89 3.80
CA PHE A 125 -37.46 -6.05 5.12
C PHE A 125 -37.53 -7.50 5.64
N GLY A 126 -38.58 -8.24 5.28
CA GLY A 126 -38.72 -9.63 5.64
C GLY A 126 -37.65 -10.52 4.97
N GLU A 127 -37.39 -10.29 3.69
CA GLU A 127 -36.32 -11.00 2.94
C GLU A 127 -34.94 -10.63 3.47
N LEU A 128 -34.71 -9.36 3.78
CA LEU A 128 -33.46 -8.92 4.38
C LEU A 128 -33.21 -9.59 5.74
N THR A 129 -34.25 -9.65 6.59
CA THR A 129 -34.17 -10.34 7.90
C THR A 129 -33.94 -11.85 7.75
N ALA A 130 -34.50 -12.47 6.70
CA ALA A 130 -34.32 -13.88 6.42
C ALA A 130 -32.87 -14.26 6.03
N LEU A 131 -32.05 -13.28 5.61
CA LEU A 131 -30.62 -13.50 5.34
C LEU A 131 -29.82 -13.75 6.62
N GLY A 132 -30.34 -13.38 7.80
CA GLY A 132 -29.68 -13.62 9.07
C GLY A 132 -28.33 -12.95 9.26
N LEU A 133 -28.08 -11.85 8.53
CA LEU A 133 -26.80 -11.13 8.56
C LEU A 133 -26.62 -10.41 9.89
N GLU A 134 -25.43 -10.51 10.46
CA GLU A 134 -25.01 -9.65 11.57
C GLU A 134 -24.74 -8.22 11.07
N TRP A 135 -24.78 -7.25 11.99
CA TRP A 135 -24.60 -5.84 11.62
C TRP A 135 -23.31 -5.53 10.83
N PRO A 136 -22.14 -6.08 11.17
CA PRO A 136 -20.91 -5.87 10.40
C PRO A 136 -21.00 -6.43 8.97
N GLU A 137 -21.63 -7.60 8.80
CA GLU A 137 -21.83 -8.26 7.49
C GLU A 137 -22.81 -7.46 6.63
N PHE A 138 -23.90 -6.99 7.24
CA PHE A 138 -24.88 -6.13 6.58
C PHE A 138 -24.25 -4.83 6.12
N ALA A 139 -23.60 -4.09 7.03
CA ALA A 139 -22.97 -2.80 6.75
C ALA A 139 -21.80 -2.92 5.76
N GLY A 140 -21.11 -4.06 5.77
CA GLY A 140 -20.05 -4.38 4.83
C GLY A 140 -20.50 -4.42 3.38
N GLY A 141 -21.73 -4.86 3.11
CA GLY A 141 -22.32 -4.83 1.76
C GLY A 141 -21.88 -5.94 0.81
N ALA A 142 -20.95 -6.81 1.20
CA ALA A 142 -20.44 -7.90 0.34
C ALA A 142 -21.52 -8.87 -0.15
N TRP A 143 -22.60 -9.02 0.60
CA TRP A 143 -23.74 -9.86 0.26
C TRP A 143 -24.54 -9.36 -0.96
N THR A 144 -24.31 -8.12 -1.41
CA THR A 144 -24.96 -7.54 -2.61
C THR A 144 -24.26 -7.90 -3.91
N ASP A 145 -22.98 -8.31 -3.88
CA ASP A 145 -22.17 -8.57 -5.08
C ASP A 145 -22.52 -9.90 -5.79
N GLY A 146 -23.30 -10.78 -5.16
CA GLY A 146 -23.64 -12.11 -5.69
C GLY A 146 -25.06 -12.24 -6.27
N ARG A 147 -25.79 -11.14 -6.50
CA ARG A 147 -27.18 -11.15 -6.96
C ARG A 147 -27.39 -10.34 -8.22
#